data_2a63d399677fba6c1768aa78bb37d815
#
_entry.id   2a63d399677fba6c1768aa78bb37d815
#
_cell.length_a   1.000
_cell.length_b   1.000
_cell.length_c   1.000
_cell.angle_alpha   90.00
_cell.angle_beta   90.00
_cell.angle_gamma   90.00
#
_symmetry.space_group_name_H-M   'P 1'
#
loop_
_entity.id
_entity.type
_entity.pdbx_description
1 polymer ?
#
loop_
_entity_poly.entity_id
_entity_poly.type
_entity_poly.pdbx_seq_one_letter_code
_entity_poly.pdbx_strand_id
1 'polypeptide(L)'
;MKVNFYATLRDIAGGKTVEFDVNHGSTAQEVLDAIIEKFPLMEKELLNENGEMYGHVHFFINGRDVQFTDDKFQTRITQEDTVNVFPAVGGG
;
A
#
# COMPACT_ATOMS: atom_id res chain seq x y z
N MET A 1 -6.86 -4.83 -9.86
CA MET A 1 -6.26 -5.27 -8.59
C MET A 1 -6.97 -4.61 -7.43
N LYS A 2 -7.23 -5.35 -6.38
CA LYS A 2 -7.92 -4.82 -5.20
C LYS A 2 -6.92 -4.40 -4.15
N VAL A 3 -7.10 -3.20 -3.62
CA VAL A 3 -6.32 -2.70 -2.49
C VAL A 3 -7.29 -2.42 -1.36
N ASN A 4 -7.04 -3.05 -0.22
CA ASN A 4 -7.86 -2.86 0.98
C ASN A 4 -7.15 -1.92 1.94
N PHE A 5 -7.88 -0.93 2.42
CA PHE A 5 -7.38 0.07 3.36
C PHE A 5 -8.05 -0.10 4.71
N TYR A 6 -7.30 0.17 5.76
CA TYR A 6 -7.76 -0.02 7.13
C TYR A 6 -7.57 1.26 7.94
N ALA A 7 -8.39 1.42 8.98
CA ALA A 7 -8.31 2.53 9.93
C ALA A 7 -8.34 3.89 9.23
N THR A 8 -7.42 4.79 9.53
CA THR A 8 -7.40 6.15 8.95
C THR A 8 -7.28 6.13 7.43
N LEU A 9 -6.60 5.14 6.87
CA LEU A 9 -6.48 5.03 5.41
C LEU A 9 -7.83 4.73 4.77
N ARG A 10 -8.63 3.92 5.43
CA ARG A 10 -9.98 3.61 4.96
C ARG A 10 -10.84 4.88 4.91
N ASP A 11 -10.68 5.73 5.90
CA ASP A 11 -11.42 7.00 5.94
C ASP A 11 -11.01 7.92 4.77
N ILE A 12 -9.71 7.98 4.49
CA ILE A 12 -9.20 8.78 3.38
C ILE A 12 -9.71 8.23 2.04
N ALA A 13 -9.70 6.91 1.88
CA ALA A 13 -10.11 6.27 0.63
C ALA A 13 -11.61 6.32 0.40
N GLY A 14 -12.38 6.53 1.48
CA GLY A 14 -13.83 6.54 1.38
C GLY A 14 -14.45 5.15 1.37
N GLY A 15 -13.69 4.13 1.72
CA GLY A 15 -14.16 2.76 1.78
C GLY A 15 -13.00 1.80 1.96
N LYS A 16 -13.34 0.54 2.27
CA LYS A 16 -12.30 -0.45 2.54
C LYS A 16 -11.55 -0.88 1.29
N THR A 17 -12.26 -1.10 0.20
CA THR A 17 -11.66 -1.69 -1.01
C THR A 17 -11.72 -0.72 -2.17
N VAL A 18 -10.59 -0.52 -2.82
CA VAL A 18 -10.49 0.33 -4.01
C VAL A 18 -9.83 -0.49 -5.11
N GLU A 19 -10.40 -0.41 -6.31
CA GLU A 19 -9.81 -1.06 -7.48
C GLU A 19 -8.76 -0.15 -8.10
N PHE A 20 -7.62 -0.76 -8.44
CA PHE A 20 -6.56 -0.07 -9.18
C PHE A 20 -6.27 -0.84 -10.46
N ASP A 21 -6.10 -0.12 -11.54
CA ASP A 21 -5.63 -0.72 -12.79
C ASP A 21 -4.12 -0.72 -12.75
N VAL A 22 -3.54 -1.91 -12.78
CA VAL A 22 -2.08 -2.04 -12.81
C VAL A 22 -1.70 -2.93 -13.97
N ASN A 23 -0.58 -2.62 -14.57
CA ASN A 23 -0.06 -3.43 -15.67
C ASN A 23 0.50 -4.74 -15.12
N HIS A 24 0.39 -5.78 -15.91
CA HIS A 24 0.97 -7.05 -15.55
C HIS A 24 2.48 -6.86 -15.33
N GLY A 25 2.97 -7.35 -14.21
CA GLY A 25 4.38 -7.21 -13.87
C GLY A 25 4.76 -5.89 -13.20
N SER A 26 3.78 -5.06 -12.85
CA SER A 26 4.04 -3.87 -12.04
C SER A 26 4.65 -4.28 -10.70
N THR A 27 5.45 -3.38 -10.12
CA THR A 27 6.04 -3.64 -8.82
C THR A 27 5.15 -3.12 -7.69
N ALA A 28 5.42 -3.61 -6.49
CA ALA A 28 4.74 -3.09 -5.30
C ALA A 28 4.96 -1.58 -5.15
N GLN A 29 6.16 -1.09 -5.52
CA GLN A 29 6.45 0.35 -5.48
C GLN A 29 5.52 1.12 -6.42
N GLU A 30 5.27 0.59 -7.61
CA GLU A 30 4.37 1.25 -8.55
C GLU A 30 2.95 1.29 -8.02
N VAL A 31 2.52 0.27 -7.29
CA VAL A 31 1.20 0.27 -6.64
C VAL A 31 1.16 1.33 -5.53
N LEU A 32 2.20 1.40 -4.72
CA LEU A 32 2.28 2.43 -3.68
C LEU A 32 2.21 3.82 -4.29
N ASP A 33 2.95 4.05 -5.38
CA ASP A 33 2.93 5.34 -6.07
C ASP A 33 1.54 5.66 -6.59
N ALA A 34 0.84 4.67 -7.14
CA ALA A 34 -0.53 4.85 -7.64
C ALA A 34 -1.51 5.18 -6.51
N ILE A 35 -1.32 4.56 -5.35
CA ILE A 35 -2.14 4.84 -4.18
C ILE A 35 -1.99 6.30 -3.75
N ILE A 36 -0.77 6.79 -3.68
CA ILE A 36 -0.49 8.16 -3.27
C ILE A 36 -0.98 9.15 -4.31
N GLU A 37 -0.87 8.83 -5.59
CA GLU A 37 -1.38 9.67 -6.64
C GLU A 37 -2.91 9.82 -6.56
N LYS A 38 -3.59 8.71 -6.30
CA LYS A 38 -5.05 8.73 -6.17
C LYS A 38 -5.51 9.38 -4.88
N PHE A 39 -4.79 9.15 -3.80
CA PHE A 39 -5.12 9.67 -2.47
C PHE A 39 -3.92 10.40 -1.87
N PRO A 40 -3.66 11.64 -2.30
CA PRO A 40 -2.49 12.39 -1.81
C PRO A 40 -2.43 12.53 -0.29
N LEU A 41 -3.58 12.54 0.37
CA LEU A 41 -3.60 12.64 1.84
C LEU A 41 -2.99 11.43 2.53
N MET A 42 -2.84 10.31 1.82
CA MET A 42 -2.20 9.12 2.39
C MET A 42 -0.69 9.25 2.47
N GLU A 43 -0.10 10.18 1.74
CA GLU A 43 1.36 10.31 1.73
C GLU A 43 1.90 10.51 3.14
N LYS A 44 1.29 11.39 3.92
CA LYS A 44 1.73 11.66 5.28
C LYS A 44 1.56 10.48 6.22
N GLU A 45 0.55 9.65 5.94
CA GLU A 45 0.27 8.47 6.76
C GLU A 45 1.21 7.32 6.46
N LEU A 46 1.69 7.25 5.24
CA LEU A 46 2.47 6.10 4.78
C LEU A 46 3.97 6.38 4.68
N LEU A 47 4.35 7.59 4.31
CA LEU A 47 5.74 7.91 3.99
C LEU A 47 6.31 8.99 4.90
N ASN A 48 7.61 8.86 5.20
CA ASN A 48 8.34 9.88 5.93
C ASN A 48 8.83 10.99 4.98
N GLU A 49 9.60 11.93 5.51
CA GLU A 49 10.11 13.06 4.74
C GLU A 49 10.97 12.64 3.54
N ASN A 50 11.59 11.49 3.64
CA ASN A 50 12.49 10.98 2.60
C ASN A 50 11.74 10.16 1.55
N GLY A 51 10.42 10.05 1.66
CA GLY A 51 9.63 9.25 0.72
C GLY A 51 9.68 7.77 1.00
N GLU A 52 10.15 7.37 2.18
CA GLU A 52 10.23 5.98 2.57
C GLU A 52 9.05 5.62 3.47
N MET A 53 8.56 4.40 3.32
CA MET A 53 7.45 3.92 4.13
C MET A 53 7.89 3.82 5.60
N TYR A 54 7.04 4.29 6.51
CA TYR A 54 7.29 4.14 7.93
C TYR A 54 7.37 2.66 8.30
N GLY A 55 8.25 2.33 9.25
CA GLY A 55 8.44 0.96 9.69
C GLY A 55 7.21 0.33 10.35
N HIS A 56 6.29 1.16 10.85
CA HIS A 56 5.06 0.70 11.49
C HIS A 56 3.87 0.60 10.53
N VAL A 57 4.07 0.92 9.26
CA VAL A 57 3.07 0.73 8.23
C VAL A 57 3.28 -0.65 7.63
N HIS A 58 2.19 -1.36 7.36
CA HIS A 58 2.26 -2.69 6.79
C HIS A 58 1.62 -2.71 5.42
N PHE A 59 2.34 -3.23 4.46
CA PHE A 59 1.90 -3.36 3.08
C PHE A 59 1.98 -4.85 2.73
N PHE A 60 0.83 -5.51 2.69
CA PHE A 60 0.76 -6.95 2.44
C PHE A 60 0.35 -7.24 1.01
N ILE A 61 1.04 -8.18 0.40
CA ILE A 61 0.66 -8.71 -0.91
C ILE A 61 0.26 -10.16 -0.69
N ASN A 62 -1.01 -10.47 -0.89
CA ASN A 62 -1.58 -11.80 -0.66
C ASN A 62 -1.22 -12.34 0.73
N GLY A 63 -1.27 -11.48 1.74
CA GLY A 63 -1.03 -11.87 3.12
C GLY A 63 0.43 -11.88 3.54
N ARG A 64 1.35 -11.51 2.65
CA ARG A 64 2.78 -11.44 2.98
C ARG A 64 3.24 -10.00 3.02
N ASP A 65 3.83 -9.59 4.13
CA ASP A 65 4.37 -8.23 4.29
C ASP A 65 5.52 -8.04 3.31
N VAL A 66 5.44 -6.97 2.51
CA VAL A 66 6.42 -6.70 1.46
C VAL A 66 7.84 -6.52 2.03
N GLN A 67 7.95 -6.04 3.27
CA GLN A 67 9.25 -5.84 3.90
C GLN A 67 9.98 -7.15 4.16
N PHE A 68 9.26 -8.26 4.19
CA PHE A 68 9.83 -9.58 4.43
C PHE A 68 9.91 -10.44 3.17
N THR A 69 9.62 -9.86 2.01
CA THR A 69 9.85 -10.54 0.73
C THR A 69 11.29 -10.27 0.27
N ASP A 70 11.82 -11.14 -0.58
CA ASP A 70 13.19 -11.00 -1.06
C ASP A 70 13.40 -9.71 -1.83
N ASP A 71 12.44 -9.34 -2.68
CA ASP A 71 12.54 -8.17 -3.54
C ASP A 71 11.90 -6.93 -2.96
N LYS A 72 11.30 -7.03 -1.78
CA LYS A 72 10.64 -5.90 -1.11
C LYS A 72 9.71 -5.17 -2.07
N PHE A 73 9.84 -3.86 -2.18
CA PHE A 73 8.97 -3.07 -3.06
C PHE A 73 9.22 -3.30 -4.55
N GLN A 74 10.25 -4.05 -4.91
CA GLN A 74 10.46 -4.46 -6.29
C GLN A 74 9.75 -5.78 -6.62
N THR A 75 9.03 -6.35 -5.66
CA THR A 75 8.22 -7.54 -5.86
C THR A 75 7.22 -7.29 -6.99
N ARG A 76 7.16 -8.20 -7.95
CA ARG A 76 6.22 -8.10 -9.07
C ARG A 76 4.85 -8.57 -8.62
N ILE A 77 3.84 -7.89 -9.11
CA ILE A 77 2.45 -8.20 -8.77
C ILE A 77 1.63 -8.37 -10.04
N THR A 78 0.45 -8.97 -9.88
CA THR A 78 -0.48 -9.18 -10.99
C THR A 78 -1.84 -8.60 -10.60
N GLN A 79 -2.74 -8.53 -11.56
CA GLN A 79 -4.08 -8.02 -11.32
C GLN A 79 -4.91 -8.89 -10.39
N GLU A 80 -4.56 -10.16 -10.25
CA GLU A 80 -5.25 -11.07 -9.34
C GLU A 80 -4.77 -10.93 -7.89
N ASP A 81 -3.66 -10.26 -7.67
CA ASP A 81 -3.13 -10.09 -6.32
C ASP A 81 -4.00 -9.11 -5.52
N THR A 82 -4.03 -9.34 -4.22
CA THR A 82 -4.73 -8.45 -3.29
C THR A 82 -3.70 -7.78 -2.39
N VAL A 83 -3.82 -6.47 -2.27
CA VAL A 83 -2.93 -5.68 -1.41
C VAL A 83 -3.73 -5.19 -0.22
N ASN A 84 -3.16 -5.32 0.97
CA ASN A 84 -3.76 -4.80 2.21
C ASN A 84 -2.79 -3.82 2.84
N VAL A 85 -3.26 -2.62 3.13
CA VAL A 85 -2.43 -1.56 3.68
C VAL A 85 -2.95 -1.15 5.05
N PHE A 86 -2.09 -1.26 6.06
CA PHE A 86 -2.42 -0.91 7.44
C PHE A 86 -1.56 0.28 7.85
N PRO A 87 -2.17 1.33 8.42
CA PRO A 87 -1.41 2.48 8.89
C PRO A 87 -0.75 2.16 10.23
N ALA A 88 -0.01 3.13 10.73
CA ALA A 88 0.48 3.08 12.10
C ALA A 88 -0.71 2.93 13.04
N VAL A 89 -0.61 2.02 13.98
CA VAL A 89 -1.69 1.74 14.92
C VAL A 89 -1.38 2.25 16.30
N GLY A 90 -2.45 2.52 17.01
CA GLY A 90 -2.40 2.85 18.40
C GLY A 90 -1.86 4.22 18.64
N GLY A 91 -1.60 4.54 19.86
CA GLY A 91 -1.01 5.79 20.24
C GLY A 91 0.41 5.94 19.70
N GLY A 92 0.70 5.08 18.81
CA GLY A 92 1.99 5.16 18.13
C GLY A 92 1.88 6.21 17.11
#